data_685d6571ec511b540f00bcedb6385a35
#
_entry.id   685d6571ec511b540f00bcedb6385a35
#
_cell.length_a   1.000
_cell.length_b   1.000
_cell.length_c   1.000
_cell.angle_alpha   90.00
_cell.angle_beta   90.00
_cell.angle_gamma   90.00
#
_symmetry.space_group_name_H-M   'P 1'
#
loop_
_entity.id
_entity.type
_entity.pdbx_description
1 polymer ?
#
loop_
_entity_poly.entity_id
_entity_poly.type
_entity_poly.pdbx_seq_one_letter_code
_entity_poly.pdbx_strand_id
1 'polypeptide(L)'
;MCLGDPNCNCNKISGVRALRDDEILRGKAHKRVVPDDEKTAFARLKNKDNPCYETYMELGSALAFQMRYHEALECFEKAKTIRPDDYEARRKCAGRYLSTLRLDDAKAEFEWCITHADDVLDPKYMLGCCKYYEGDFEGAKQLFDECITLAKDNGDMYVASLFWAVACNVRAGKDVSEIMQKFDRDMAIGHHTGYMQSLKLFDGDSLSECDTIADEDELQKCIFNYGAHLYYLSKSNAFLADVFLANTLKLDTYFSAFAYLGAYTEFV
;
A
#
# COMPACT_ATOMS: atom_id res chain seq x y z
N MET A 1 4.10 -10.48 24.10
CA MET A 1 2.77 -9.82 23.94
C MET A 1 2.08 -10.46 22.74
N CYS A 2 0.86 -10.93 22.89
CA CYS A 2 0.17 -11.58 21.77
C CYS A 2 -0.62 -10.55 20.98
N LEU A 3 -0.04 -9.97 19.94
CA LEU A 3 -0.80 -9.28 18.91
C LEU A 3 -1.53 -10.37 18.10
N GLY A 4 -2.80 -10.56 18.31
CA GLY A 4 -3.57 -11.60 17.61
C GLY A 4 -4.50 -12.41 18.51
N ASP A 5 -4.38 -12.30 19.83
CA ASP A 5 -5.39 -12.83 20.73
C ASP A 5 -6.46 -11.75 20.98
N PRO A 6 -7.67 -11.90 20.44
CA PRO A 6 -8.75 -10.92 20.61
C PRO A 6 -9.15 -10.72 22.07
N ASN A 7 -8.78 -11.64 22.97
CA ASN A 7 -9.07 -11.57 24.39
C ASN A 7 -7.89 -11.04 25.23
N CYS A 8 -6.73 -10.80 24.62
CA CYS A 8 -5.57 -10.29 25.32
C CYS A 8 -5.72 -8.78 25.58
N ASN A 9 -5.63 -8.37 26.86
CA ASN A 9 -5.63 -6.96 27.22
C ASN A 9 -4.42 -6.18 26.70
N CYS A 10 -3.34 -6.85 26.31
CA CYS A 10 -2.16 -6.23 25.71
C CYS A 10 -2.42 -5.72 24.28
N ASN A 11 -3.46 -6.19 23.60
CA ASN A 11 -3.88 -5.68 22.29
C ASN A 11 -4.54 -4.29 22.34
N LYS A 12 -4.74 -3.75 23.53
CA LYS A 12 -5.29 -2.40 23.72
C LYS A 12 -4.22 -1.32 23.65
N ILE A 13 -3.39 -1.35 22.64
CA ILE A 13 -2.61 -0.18 22.28
C ILE A 13 -3.59 0.86 21.78
N SER A 14 -3.56 2.05 22.38
CA SER A 14 -4.52 3.10 22.11
C SER A 14 -4.68 3.35 20.59
N GLY A 15 -5.89 3.26 20.10
CA GLY A 15 -6.25 3.53 18.71
C GLY A 15 -6.14 2.34 17.74
N VAL A 16 -5.33 1.34 18.00
CA VAL A 16 -5.15 0.21 17.07
C VAL A 16 -6.41 -0.63 16.96
N ARG A 17 -7.09 -0.87 18.08
CA ARG A 17 -8.30 -1.70 18.09
C ARG A 17 -9.45 -1.11 17.25
N ALA A 18 -9.51 0.20 17.10
CA ALA A 18 -10.56 0.84 16.30
C ALA A 18 -10.40 0.60 14.79
N LEU A 19 -9.20 0.20 14.36
CA LEU A 19 -8.84 0.02 12.95
C LEU A 19 -8.87 -1.44 12.49
N ARG A 20 -9.22 -2.35 13.40
CA ARG A 20 -9.20 -3.78 13.11
C ARG A 20 -10.56 -4.29 12.69
N ASP A 21 -10.61 -5.58 12.58
CA ASP A 21 -11.78 -6.38 12.37
C ASP A 21 -12.32 -6.32 10.94
N ASP A 22 -13.50 -6.81 10.86
CA ASP A 22 -14.26 -6.91 9.66
C ASP A 22 -14.57 -5.55 8.99
N GLU A 23 -14.40 -4.45 9.71
CA GLU A 23 -14.68 -3.12 9.17
C GLU A 23 -13.73 -2.75 8.04
N ILE A 24 -12.41 -2.92 8.22
CA ILE A 24 -11.43 -2.62 7.18
C ILE A 24 -11.44 -3.71 6.11
N LEU A 25 -11.34 -4.99 6.49
CA LEU A 25 -11.35 -6.10 5.54
C LEU A 25 -12.62 -6.12 4.68
N ARG A 26 -13.74 -5.65 5.23
CA ARG A 26 -15.01 -5.47 4.49
C ARG A 26 -15.15 -4.08 3.90
N GLY A 27 -14.16 -3.22 4.06
CA GLY A 27 -14.19 -1.83 3.60
C GLY A 27 -15.14 -0.93 4.38
N LYS A 28 -15.61 -1.30 5.57
CA LYS A 28 -16.56 -0.51 6.34
C LYS A 28 -15.90 0.68 7.02
N ALA A 29 -14.81 0.46 7.78
CA ALA A 29 -14.09 1.53 8.46
C ALA A 29 -13.49 2.55 7.48
N HIS A 30 -13.04 2.07 6.34
CA HIS A 30 -12.48 2.90 5.28
C HIS A 30 -13.47 3.21 4.16
N LYS A 31 -14.74 2.93 4.35
CA LYS A 31 -15.80 3.47 3.51
C LYS A 31 -15.96 4.95 3.82
N ARG A 32 -15.09 5.75 3.21
CA ARG A 32 -15.10 7.19 3.40
C ARG A 32 -16.43 7.78 2.94
N VAL A 33 -17.15 8.37 3.86
CA VAL A 33 -18.41 9.07 3.59
C VAL A 33 -18.15 10.56 3.76
N VAL A 34 -17.91 11.23 2.65
CA VAL A 34 -17.78 12.69 2.59
C VAL A 34 -18.70 13.22 1.49
N PRO A 35 -19.18 14.47 1.59
CA PRO A 35 -19.95 15.09 0.50
C PRO A 35 -19.11 15.11 -0.80
N ASP A 36 -19.81 15.10 -1.94
CA ASP A 36 -19.16 15.37 -3.21
C ASP A 36 -18.52 16.77 -3.17
N ASP A 37 -17.24 16.85 -3.54
CA ASP A 37 -16.63 18.12 -3.91
C ASP A 37 -17.19 18.61 -5.25
N GLU A 38 -16.85 19.83 -5.66
CA GLU A 38 -17.33 20.43 -6.90
C GLU A 38 -17.04 19.54 -8.13
N LYS A 39 -15.85 18.98 -8.19
CA LYS A 39 -15.43 18.09 -9.29
C LYS A 39 -16.26 16.80 -9.32
N THR A 40 -16.46 16.17 -8.17
CA THR A 40 -17.23 14.93 -8.05
C THR A 40 -18.72 15.17 -8.34
N ALA A 41 -19.26 16.28 -7.83
CA ALA A 41 -20.67 16.65 -8.11
C ALA A 41 -20.90 16.88 -9.61
N PHE A 42 -19.98 17.57 -10.28
CA PHE A 42 -20.06 17.78 -11.74
C PHE A 42 -19.94 16.46 -12.52
N ALA A 43 -18.97 15.61 -12.17
CA ALA A 43 -18.80 14.31 -12.82
C ALA A 43 -20.03 13.40 -12.59
N ARG A 44 -20.63 13.45 -11.40
CA ARG A 44 -21.85 12.68 -11.09
C ARG A 44 -23.05 13.15 -11.91
N LEU A 45 -23.23 14.46 -12.04
CA LEU A 45 -24.29 15.02 -12.89
C LEU A 45 -24.11 14.57 -14.34
N LYS A 46 -22.91 14.73 -14.88
CA LYS A 46 -22.57 14.34 -16.25
C LYS A 46 -22.80 12.84 -16.49
N ASN A 47 -22.41 11.98 -15.55
CA ASN A 47 -22.65 10.54 -15.64
C ASN A 47 -24.13 10.19 -15.56
N LYS A 48 -24.92 10.91 -14.73
CA LYS A 48 -26.37 10.71 -14.65
C LYS A 48 -27.08 11.04 -15.97
N ASP A 49 -26.64 12.11 -16.64
CA ASP A 49 -27.25 12.56 -17.90
C ASP A 49 -26.85 11.68 -19.10
N ASN A 50 -25.63 11.16 -19.08
CA ASN A 50 -25.08 10.32 -20.16
C ASN A 50 -24.16 9.23 -19.61
N PRO A 51 -24.70 8.10 -19.11
CA PRO A 51 -23.90 7.00 -18.57
C PRO A 51 -23.17 6.26 -19.71
N CYS A 52 -21.86 6.51 -19.82
CA CYS A 52 -21.00 5.87 -20.82
C CYS A 52 -19.61 5.59 -20.20
N TYR A 53 -18.75 4.93 -20.96
CA TYR A 53 -17.39 4.61 -20.50
C TYR A 53 -16.66 5.84 -19.94
N GLU A 54 -16.63 6.93 -20.69
CA GLU A 54 -15.90 8.16 -20.35
C GLU A 54 -16.43 8.78 -19.05
N THR A 55 -17.75 8.85 -18.89
CA THR A 55 -18.35 9.46 -17.69
C THR A 55 -18.22 8.59 -16.46
N TYR A 56 -18.20 7.25 -16.59
CA TYR A 56 -17.87 6.35 -15.49
C TYR A 56 -16.40 6.49 -15.08
N MET A 57 -15.45 6.58 -16.03
CA MET A 57 -14.03 6.79 -15.76
C MET A 57 -13.78 8.12 -15.07
N GLU A 58 -14.43 9.19 -15.50
CA GLU A 58 -14.34 10.53 -14.90
C GLU A 58 -14.88 10.54 -13.47
N LEU A 59 -16.09 10.02 -13.24
CA LEU A 59 -16.68 9.95 -11.91
C LEU A 59 -15.88 9.04 -10.98
N GLY A 60 -15.47 7.86 -11.44
CA GLY A 60 -14.63 6.95 -10.66
C GLY A 60 -13.31 7.59 -10.24
N SER A 61 -12.68 8.36 -11.14
CA SER A 61 -11.43 9.09 -10.83
C SER A 61 -11.64 10.22 -9.81
N ALA A 62 -12.74 10.97 -9.91
CA ALA A 62 -13.09 12.01 -8.94
C ALA A 62 -13.35 11.42 -7.54
N LEU A 63 -14.10 10.31 -7.47
CA LEU A 63 -14.36 9.57 -6.25
C LEU A 63 -13.08 9.00 -5.63
N ALA A 64 -12.19 8.43 -6.46
CA ALA A 64 -10.90 7.91 -5.99
C ALA A 64 -10.01 9.01 -5.42
N PHE A 65 -10.04 10.22 -5.97
CA PHE A 65 -9.33 11.37 -5.44
C PHE A 65 -9.82 11.74 -4.02
N GLN A 66 -11.10 11.57 -3.74
CA GLN A 66 -11.69 11.73 -2.40
C GLN A 66 -11.49 10.48 -1.51
N MET A 67 -10.72 9.47 -1.95
CA MET A 67 -10.54 8.18 -1.28
C MET A 67 -11.85 7.42 -1.03
N ARG A 68 -12.88 7.67 -1.81
CA ARG A 68 -14.16 6.93 -1.81
C ARG A 68 -14.05 5.69 -2.70
N TYR A 69 -13.16 4.80 -2.33
CA TYR A 69 -12.69 3.72 -3.20
C TYR A 69 -13.76 2.70 -3.59
N HIS A 70 -14.73 2.43 -2.71
CA HIS A 70 -15.83 1.53 -3.04
C HIS A 70 -16.71 2.10 -4.16
N GLU A 71 -17.07 3.37 -4.07
CA GLU A 71 -17.87 4.04 -5.11
C GLU A 71 -17.07 4.22 -6.40
N ALA A 72 -15.78 4.52 -6.28
CA ALA A 72 -14.89 4.60 -7.44
C ALA A 72 -14.80 3.26 -8.16
N LEU A 73 -14.68 2.16 -7.41
CA LEU A 73 -14.62 0.81 -7.95
C LEU A 73 -15.89 0.45 -8.71
N GLU A 74 -17.09 0.76 -8.16
CA GLU A 74 -18.36 0.54 -8.87
C GLU A 74 -18.41 1.24 -10.24
N CYS A 75 -17.84 2.46 -10.31
CA CYS A 75 -17.74 3.19 -11.58
C CYS A 75 -16.77 2.52 -12.55
N PHE A 76 -15.59 2.14 -12.08
CA PHE A 76 -14.60 1.48 -12.93
C PHE A 76 -15.03 0.10 -13.40
N GLU A 77 -15.74 -0.68 -12.57
CA GLU A 77 -16.33 -1.96 -12.97
C GLU A 77 -17.37 -1.77 -14.10
N LYS A 78 -18.19 -0.71 -14.03
CA LYS A 78 -19.11 -0.37 -15.10
C LYS A 78 -18.38 0.05 -16.39
N ALA A 79 -17.34 0.86 -16.28
CA ALA A 79 -16.51 1.23 -17.42
C ALA A 79 -15.87 0.00 -18.05
N LYS A 80 -15.29 -0.90 -17.24
CA LYS A 80 -14.73 -2.18 -17.70
C LYS A 80 -15.79 -3.07 -18.38
N THR A 81 -17.03 -3.08 -17.89
CA THR A 81 -18.12 -3.84 -18.55
C THR A 81 -18.42 -3.31 -19.95
N ILE A 82 -18.29 -1.99 -20.16
CA ILE A 82 -18.51 -1.37 -21.48
C ILE A 82 -17.34 -1.64 -22.44
N ARG A 83 -16.10 -1.61 -21.91
CA ARG A 83 -14.87 -1.90 -22.68
C ARG A 83 -14.01 -2.92 -21.92
N PRO A 84 -14.28 -4.24 -22.10
CA PRO A 84 -13.63 -5.28 -21.27
C PRO A 84 -12.11 -5.39 -21.44
N ASP A 85 -11.59 -5.03 -22.62
CA ASP A 85 -10.18 -5.12 -22.95
C ASP A 85 -9.46 -3.77 -22.86
N ASP A 86 -10.10 -2.78 -22.24
CA ASP A 86 -9.48 -1.48 -22.02
C ASP A 86 -8.50 -1.54 -20.84
N TYR A 87 -7.23 -1.25 -21.12
CA TYR A 87 -6.14 -1.29 -20.14
C TYR A 87 -6.37 -0.36 -18.96
N GLU A 88 -6.80 0.88 -19.22
CA GLU A 88 -6.94 1.89 -18.18
C GLU A 88 -8.09 1.56 -17.21
N ALA A 89 -9.21 1.05 -17.72
CA ALA A 89 -10.33 0.62 -16.87
C ALA A 89 -9.91 -0.56 -15.98
N ARG A 90 -9.23 -1.57 -16.53
CA ARG A 90 -8.73 -2.72 -15.76
C ARG A 90 -7.71 -2.32 -14.73
N ARG A 91 -6.72 -1.48 -15.09
CA ARG A 91 -5.71 -0.99 -14.17
C ARG A 91 -6.32 -0.19 -13.01
N LYS A 92 -7.33 0.64 -13.28
CA LYS A 92 -8.06 1.36 -12.22
C LYS A 92 -8.87 0.43 -11.32
N CYS A 93 -9.52 -0.59 -11.88
CA CYS A 93 -10.16 -1.64 -11.08
C CYS A 93 -9.14 -2.34 -10.18
N ALA A 94 -8.02 -2.79 -10.74
CA ALA A 94 -6.96 -3.48 -10.01
C ALA A 94 -6.48 -2.67 -8.79
N GLY A 95 -6.18 -1.38 -8.99
CA GLY A 95 -5.76 -0.50 -7.91
C GLY A 95 -6.84 -0.30 -6.84
N ARG A 96 -8.11 -0.28 -7.19
CA ARG A 96 -9.20 -0.14 -6.21
C ARG A 96 -9.53 -1.47 -5.52
N TYR A 97 -9.42 -2.61 -6.20
CA TYR A 97 -9.47 -3.91 -5.54
C TYR A 97 -8.37 -4.04 -4.47
N LEU A 98 -7.13 -3.65 -4.79
CA LEU A 98 -6.04 -3.64 -3.82
C LEU A 98 -6.33 -2.70 -2.63
N SER A 99 -6.77 -1.46 -2.89
CA SER A 99 -7.10 -0.48 -1.84
C SER A 99 -8.25 -0.92 -0.92
N THR A 100 -9.07 -1.87 -1.36
CA THR A 100 -10.20 -2.43 -0.60
C THR A 100 -9.95 -3.87 -0.14
N LEU A 101 -8.71 -4.36 -0.26
CA LEU A 101 -8.25 -5.70 0.11
C LEU A 101 -9.04 -6.85 -0.57
N ARG A 102 -9.60 -6.59 -1.75
CA ARG A 102 -10.12 -7.63 -2.64
C ARG A 102 -8.95 -8.24 -3.43
N LEU A 103 -8.10 -8.98 -2.74
CA LEU A 103 -6.77 -9.34 -3.26
C LEU A 103 -6.83 -10.29 -4.46
N ASP A 104 -7.76 -11.24 -4.48
CA ASP A 104 -7.92 -12.16 -5.64
C ASP A 104 -8.32 -11.41 -6.91
N ASP A 105 -9.28 -10.48 -6.79
CA ASP A 105 -9.71 -9.64 -7.91
C ASP A 105 -8.56 -8.73 -8.38
N ALA A 106 -7.81 -8.15 -7.42
CA ALA A 106 -6.66 -7.31 -7.73
C ALA A 106 -5.57 -8.07 -8.49
N LYS A 107 -5.20 -9.27 -8.01
CA LYS A 107 -4.19 -10.13 -8.66
C LYS A 107 -4.57 -10.46 -10.10
N ALA A 108 -5.81 -10.90 -10.32
CA ALA A 108 -6.28 -11.26 -11.65
C ALA A 108 -6.18 -10.08 -12.65
N GLU A 109 -6.54 -8.88 -12.21
CA GLU A 109 -6.44 -7.69 -13.08
C GLU A 109 -4.98 -7.23 -13.25
N PHE A 110 -4.12 -7.29 -12.22
CA PHE A 110 -2.71 -6.95 -12.39
C PHE A 110 -1.96 -7.94 -13.28
N GLU A 111 -2.24 -9.24 -13.18
CA GLU A 111 -1.69 -10.26 -14.08
C GLU A 111 -2.09 -9.99 -15.52
N TRP A 112 -3.36 -9.64 -15.75
CA TRP A 112 -3.80 -9.22 -17.07
C TRP A 112 -3.05 -7.95 -17.54
N CYS A 113 -2.91 -6.94 -16.67
CA CYS A 113 -2.18 -5.71 -17.00
C CYS A 113 -0.73 -5.97 -17.40
N ILE A 114 -0.03 -6.88 -16.69
CA ILE A 114 1.36 -7.26 -16.98
C ILE A 114 1.48 -7.84 -18.40
N THR A 115 0.48 -8.58 -18.87
CA THR A 115 0.52 -9.19 -20.21
C THR A 115 0.13 -8.22 -21.34
N HIS A 116 -0.40 -7.03 -21.02
CA HIS A 116 -0.95 -6.07 -22.00
C HIS A 116 -0.31 -4.67 -21.93
N ALA A 117 0.68 -4.48 -21.06
CA ALA A 117 1.38 -3.22 -20.91
C ALA A 117 2.78 -3.27 -21.53
N ASP A 118 3.23 -2.14 -22.07
CA ASP A 118 4.63 -1.94 -22.46
C ASP A 118 5.50 -1.69 -21.22
N ASP A 119 5.01 -0.92 -20.25
CA ASP A 119 5.63 -0.72 -18.94
C ASP A 119 4.93 -1.56 -17.88
N VAL A 120 5.65 -2.53 -17.34
CA VAL A 120 5.15 -3.51 -16.38
C VAL A 120 5.59 -3.23 -14.94
N LEU A 121 6.33 -2.15 -14.68
CA LEU A 121 6.86 -1.84 -13.35
C LEU A 121 5.75 -1.65 -12.31
N ASP A 122 4.83 -0.75 -12.59
CA ASP A 122 3.72 -0.43 -11.69
C ASP A 122 2.79 -1.65 -11.41
N PRO A 123 2.28 -2.39 -12.42
CA PRO A 123 1.44 -3.55 -12.14
C PRO A 123 2.19 -4.70 -11.44
N LYS A 124 3.49 -4.91 -11.71
CA LYS A 124 4.30 -5.91 -10.97
C LYS A 124 4.49 -5.51 -9.52
N TYR A 125 4.79 -4.24 -9.25
CA TYR A 125 4.92 -3.72 -7.89
C TYR A 125 3.63 -3.93 -7.09
N MET A 126 2.48 -3.58 -7.65
CA MET A 126 1.19 -3.74 -6.99
C MET A 126 0.79 -5.21 -6.82
N LEU A 127 1.12 -6.09 -7.78
CA LEU A 127 0.95 -7.53 -7.63
C LEU A 127 1.83 -8.09 -6.50
N GLY A 128 3.06 -7.57 -6.37
CA GLY A 128 3.94 -7.88 -5.24
C GLY A 128 3.32 -7.51 -3.90
N CYS A 129 2.70 -6.34 -3.80
CA CYS A 129 1.96 -5.93 -2.59
C CYS A 129 0.78 -6.88 -2.29
N CYS A 130 0.00 -7.29 -3.31
CA CYS A 130 -1.08 -8.25 -3.11
C CYS A 130 -0.57 -9.56 -2.49
N LYS A 131 0.51 -10.13 -3.06
CA LYS A 131 1.12 -11.36 -2.55
C LYS A 131 1.68 -11.20 -1.13
N TYR A 132 2.30 -10.05 -0.84
CA TYR A 132 2.79 -9.74 0.50
C TYR A 132 1.66 -9.76 1.53
N TYR A 133 0.52 -9.14 1.23
CA TYR A 133 -0.63 -9.08 2.14
C TYR A 133 -1.30 -10.44 2.37
N GLU A 134 -1.14 -11.39 1.44
CA GLU A 134 -1.59 -12.77 1.59
C GLU A 134 -0.58 -13.66 2.33
N GLY A 135 0.62 -13.13 2.62
CA GLY A 135 1.69 -13.91 3.25
C GLY A 135 2.55 -14.72 2.27
N ASP A 136 2.34 -14.59 0.96
CA ASP A 136 3.23 -15.15 -0.07
C ASP A 136 4.49 -14.29 -0.22
N PHE A 137 5.33 -14.27 0.83
CA PHE A 137 6.51 -13.42 0.87
C PHE A 137 7.56 -13.81 -0.17
N GLU A 138 7.64 -15.09 -0.55
CA GLU A 138 8.57 -15.54 -1.58
C GLU A 138 8.15 -15.06 -2.98
N GLY A 139 6.88 -15.26 -3.33
CA GLY A 139 6.34 -14.79 -4.60
C GLY A 139 6.31 -13.25 -4.70
N ALA A 140 6.04 -12.56 -3.59
CA ALA A 140 6.13 -11.10 -3.51
C ALA A 140 7.55 -10.62 -3.75
N LYS A 141 8.55 -11.23 -3.07
CA LYS A 141 9.96 -10.88 -3.22
C LYS A 141 10.45 -11.02 -4.66
N GLN A 142 10.08 -12.09 -5.35
CA GLN A 142 10.45 -12.26 -6.76
C GLN A 142 9.99 -11.08 -7.62
N LEU A 143 8.75 -10.63 -7.44
CA LEU A 143 8.22 -9.47 -8.15
C LEU A 143 8.96 -8.18 -7.79
N PHE A 144 9.28 -7.97 -6.50
CA PHE A 144 10.03 -6.78 -6.09
C PHE A 144 11.49 -6.80 -6.59
N ASP A 145 12.15 -7.96 -6.67
CA ASP A 145 13.48 -8.09 -7.31
C ASP A 145 13.44 -7.73 -8.80
N GLU A 146 12.37 -8.12 -9.51
CA GLU A 146 12.16 -7.70 -10.90
C GLU A 146 11.92 -6.17 -10.97
N CYS A 147 11.11 -5.60 -10.06
CA CYS A 147 10.87 -4.16 -9.99
C CYS A 147 12.15 -3.37 -9.71
N ILE A 148 13.02 -3.83 -8.81
CA ILE A 148 14.35 -3.22 -8.57
C ILE A 148 15.16 -3.16 -9.88
N THR A 149 15.10 -4.22 -10.68
CA THR A 149 15.80 -4.27 -11.96
C THR A 149 15.23 -3.30 -12.99
N LEU A 150 13.90 -3.17 -13.03
CA LEU A 150 13.18 -2.28 -13.96
C LEU A 150 13.29 -0.81 -13.55
N ALA A 151 13.42 -0.51 -12.27
CA ALA A 151 13.39 0.83 -11.70
C ALA A 151 14.75 1.54 -11.62
N LYS A 152 15.79 1.08 -12.33
CA LYS A 152 17.17 1.64 -12.21
C LYS A 152 17.26 3.15 -12.42
N ASP A 153 16.42 3.69 -13.29
CA ASP A 153 16.37 5.12 -13.59
C ASP A 153 15.21 5.86 -12.88
N ASN A 154 14.54 5.18 -11.95
CA ASN A 154 13.45 5.74 -11.15
C ASN A 154 13.73 5.47 -9.66
N GLY A 155 14.42 6.43 -9.01
CA GLY A 155 14.85 6.27 -7.62
C GLY A 155 13.72 6.03 -6.63
N ASP A 156 12.56 6.66 -6.82
CA ASP A 156 11.39 6.45 -5.95
C ASP A 156 10.90 4.99 -6.01
N MET A 157 10.73 4.45 -7.23
CA MET A 157 10.29 3.06 -7.40
C MET A 157 11.38 2.06 -7.01
N TYR A 158 12.66 2.43 -7.19
CA TYR A 158 13.78 1.60 -6.76
C TYR A 158 13.79 1.41 -5.24
N VAL A 159 13.77 2.51 -4.45
CA VAL A 159 13.80 2.42 -2.98
C VAL A 159 12.53 1.77 -2.43
N ALA A 160 11.37 2.02 -3.03
CA ALA A 160 10.14 1.37 -2.63
C ALA A 160 10.19 -0.15 -2.88
N SER A 161 10.67 -0.58 -4.05
CA SER A 161 10.80 -2.00 -4.38
C SER A 161 11.83 -2.69 -3.48
N LEU A 162 12.96 -2.04 -3.21
CA LEU A 162 13.97 -2.55 -2.30
C LEU A 162 13.44 -2.70 -0.87
N PHE A 163 12.70 -1.70 -0.39
CA PHE A 163 12.05 -1.76 0.92
C PHE A 163 11.12 -2.98 1.04
N TRP A 164 10.26 -3.21 0.05
CA TRP A 164 9.33 -4.35 0.09
C TRP A 164 10.04 -5.70 -0.04
N ALA A 165 11.16 -5.78 -0.78
CA ALA A 165 11.98 -6.98 -0.81
C ALA A 165 12.62 -7.26 0.57
N VAL A 166 13.08 -6.22 1.28
CA VAL A 166 13.53 -6.31 2.69
C VAL A 166 12.38 -6.78 3.58
N ALA A 167 11.21 -6.15 3.46
CA ALA A 167 10.01 -6.51 4.21
C ALA A 167 9.64 -8.00 4.05
N CYS A 168 9.69 -8.51 2.82
CA CYS A 168 9.44 -9.94 2.55
C CYS A 168 10.41 -10.84 3.32
N ASN A 169 11.70 -10.53 3.31
CA ASN A 169 12.69 -11.33 4.05
C ASN A 169 12.46 -11.26 5.56
N VAL A 170 12.21 -10.08 6.11
CA VAL A 170 11.93 -9.91 7.55
C VAL A 170 10.72 -10.74 7.96
N ARG A 171 9.64 -10.67 7.19
CA ARG A 171 8.41 -11.42 7.48
C ARG A 171 8.59 -12.93 7.31
N ALA A 172 9.46 -13.36 6.41
CA ALA A 172 9.84 -14.76 6.24
C ALA A 172 10.90 -15.25 7.26
N GLY A 173 11.35 -14.40 8.18
CA GLY A 173 12.41 -14.73 9.15
C GLY A 173 13.78 -14.95 8.51
N LYS A 174 14.02 -14.35 7.34
CA LYS A 174 15.28 -14.47 6.56
C LYS A 174 16.19 -13.26 6.81
N ASP A 175 17.49 -13.47 6.59
CA ASP A 175 18.48 -12.37 6.63
C ASP A 175 18.25 -11.37 5.48
N VAL A 176 18.54 -10.10 5.75
CA VAL A 176 18.37 -9.00 4.80
C VAL A 176 19.71 -8.48 4.24
N SER A 177 20.85 -8.97 4.71
CA SER A 177 22.17 -8.44 4.38
C SER A 177 22.47 -8.47 2.87
N GLU A 178 22.08 -9.53 2.17
CA GLU A 178 22.27 -9.62 0.73
C GLU A 178 21.43 -8.60 -0.05
N ILE A 179 20.18 -8.38 0.37
CA ILE A 179 19.30 -7.40 -0.26
C ILE A 179 19.82 -6.00 -0.01
N MET A 180 20.29 -5.72 1.21
CA MET A 180 20.83 -4.41 1.60
C MET A 180 22.11 -4.02 0.84
N GLN A 181 22.85 -4.97 0.26
CA GLN A 181 23.97 -4.64 -0.65
C GLN A 181 23.53 -3.87 -1.92
N LYS A 182 22.26 -3.91 -2.26
CA LYS A 182 21.69 -3.14 -3.38
C LYS A 182 21.31 -1.71 -2.97
N PHE A 183 21.39 -1.37 -1.68
CA PHE A 183 20.99 -0.05 -1.18
C PHE A 183 22.04 1.00 -1.49
N ASP A 184 21.63 2.03 -2.19
CA ASP A 184 22.40 3.24 -2.45
C ASP A 184 21.84 4.39 -1.57
N ARG A 185 22.61 4.80 -0.57
CA ARG A 185 22.23 5.86 0.37
C ARG A 185 22.04 7.22 -0.29
N ASP A 186 22.76 7.43 -1.39
CA ASP A 186 22.80 8.69 -2.15
C ASP A 186 21.87 8.67 -3.36
N MET A 187 21.08 7.62 -3.51
CA MET A 187 20.07 7.52 -4.57
C MET A 187 19.18 8.75 -4.58
N ALA A 188 19.10 9.42 -5.72
CA ALA A 188 18.22 10.56 -5.89
C ALA A 188 16.76 10.10 -5.90
N ILE A 189 15.97 10.58 -4.96
CA ILE A 189 14.53 10.32 -4.83
C ILE A 189 13.75 11.61 -4.94
N GLY A 190 12.49 11.54 -5.41
CA GLY A 190 11.56 12.67 -5.46
C GLY A 190 10.79 12.85 -4.15
N HIS A 191 10.02 11.85 -3.77
CA HIS A 191 9.08 11.97 -2.63
C HIS A 191 8.97 10.72 -1.73
N HIS A 192 9.66 9.62 -2.05
CA HIS A 192 9.62 8.37 -1.26
C HIS A 192 10.56 8.40 -0.05
N THR A 193 10.54 9.48 0.73
CA THR A 193 11.43 9.70 1.89
C THR A 193 11.21 8.65 2.98
N GLY A 194 9.96 8.20 3.22
CA GLY A 194 9.65 7.18 4.22
C GLY A 194 10.33 5.84 3.93
N TYR A 195 10.38 5.41 2.67
CA TYR A 195 11.11 4.20 2.29
C TYR A 195 12.61 4.38 2.42
N MET A 196 13.15 5.52 1.96
CA MET A 196 14.58 5.84 2.08
C MET A 196 15.04 5.82 3.54
N GLN A 197 14.33 6.48 4.43
CA GLN A 197 14.68 6.52 5.85
C GLN A 197 14.54 5.14 6.51
N SER A 198 13.56 4.35 6.11
CA SER A 198 13.45 2.96 6.57
C SER A 198 14.66 2.12 6.16
N LEU A 199 15.13 2.24 4.93
CA LEU A 199 16.31 1.52 4.44
C LEU A 199 17.59 1.97 5.14
N LYS A 200 17.76 3.26 5.43
CA LYS A 200 18.88 3.78 6.23
C LYS A 200 18.92 3.19 7.64
N LEU A 201 17.77 2.97 8.25
CA LEU A 201 17.68 2.28 9.54
C LEU A 201 18.22 0.84 9.45
N PHE A 202 17.89 0.10 8.38
CA PHE A 202 18.44 -1.23 8.13
C PHE A 202 19.95 -1.20 7.80
N ASP A 203 20.44 -0.10 7.23
CA ASP A 203 21.86 0.11 6.88
C ASP A 203 22.72 0.57 8.08
N GLY A 204 22.11 0.77 9.25
CA GLY A 204 22.81 0.98 10.51
C GLY A 204 22.67 2.37 11.14
N ASP A 205 21.92 3.29 10.55
CA ASP A 205 21.62 4.57 11.19
C ASP A 205 20.73 4.35 12.42
N SER A 206 20.84 5.26 13.39
CA SER A 206 19.96 5.26 14.56
C SER A 206 18.55 5.73 14.20
N LEU A 207 17.59 5.36 15.03
CA LEU A 207 16.21 5.82 14.87
C LEU A 207 16.10 7.35 14.82
N SER A 208 16.87 8.05 15.67
CA SER A 208 16.85 9.53 15.73
C SER A 208 17.47 10.20 14.49
N GLU A 209 18.35 9.52 13.78
CA GLU A 209 18.91 10.01 12.52
C GLU A 209 17.95 9.78 11.36
N CYS A 210 17.17 8.70 11.42
CA CYS A 210 16.20 8.36 10.36
C CYS A 210 14.84 9.04 10.54
N ASP A 211 14.36 9.29 11.76
CA ASP A 211 13.06 9.92 12.03
C ASP A 211 13.11 11.44 11.83
N THR A 212 13.37 11.85 10.60
CA THR A 212 13.45 13.24 10.15
C THR A 212 12.21 13.70 9.38
N ILE A 213 11.22 12.83 9.27
CA ILE A 213 9.98 13.11 8.52
C ILE A 213 9.09 14.02 9.34
N ALA A 214 8.63 15.11 8.74
CA ALA A 214 7.72 16.04 9.39
C ALA A 214 6.41 15.36 9.80
N ASP A 215 5.85 15.74 10.96
CA ASP A 215 4.62 15.12 11.48
C ASP A 215 3.41 15.39 10.57
N GLU A 216 3.43 16.49 9.80
CA GLU A 216 2.40 16.84 8.82
C GLU A 216 2.42 15.95 7.57
N ASP A 217 3.56 15.28 7.29
CA ASP A 217 3.67 14.31 6.19
C ASP A 217 3.26 12.90 6.66
N GLU A 218 1.98 12.76 6.99
CA GLU A 218 1.42 11.52 7.52
C GLU A 218 1.68 10.31 6.63
N LEU A 219 1.72 10.49 5.29
CA LEU A 219 1.98 9.40 4.37
C LEU A 219 3.40 8.85 4.55
N GLN A 220 4.41 9.72 4.51
CA GLN A 220 5.79 9.30 4.66
C GLN A 220 6.06 8.81 6.08
N LYS A 221 5.43 9.42 7.08
CA LYS A 221 5.49 8.97 8.48
C LYS A 221 4.88 7.58 8.66
N CYS A 222 3.77 7.29 8.02
CA CYS A 222 3.15 5.97 8.00
C CYS A 222 4.10 4.92 7.41
N ILE A 223 4.73 5.22 6.28
CA ILE A 223 5.71 4.34 5.63
C ILE A 223 6.92 4.10 6.56
N PHE A 224 7.47 5.15 7.15
CA PHE A 224 8.61 5.03 8.05
C PHE A 224 8.27 4.23 9.31
N ASN A 225 7.14 4.48 9.94
CA ASN A 225 6.72 3.71 11.12
C ASN A 225 6.60 2.20 10.79
N TYR A 226 6.06 1.86 9.63
CA TYR A 226 6.02 0.47 9.20
C TYR A 226 7.42 -0.11 8.96
N GLY A 227 8.33 0.67 8.38
CA GLY A 227 9.75 0.31 8.23
C GLY A 227 10.44 0.09 9.57
N ALA A 228 10.22 0.96 10.55
CA ALA A 228 10.74 0.81 11.91
C ALA A 228 10.15 -0.42 12.62
N HIS A 229 8.85 -0.72 12.43
CA HIS A 229 8.26 -1.97 12.88
C HIS A 229 9.03 -3.18 12.37
N LEU A 230 9.24 -3.27 11.05
CA LEU A 230 9.96 -4.37 10.41
C LEU A 230 11.43 -4.44 10.88
N TYR A 231 12.08 -3.30 11.05
CA TYR A 231 13.43 -3.25 11.58
C TYR A 231 13.51 -3.86 12.99
N TYR A 232 12.66 -3.44 13.92
CA TYR A 232 12.66 -3.99 15.27
C TYR A 232 12.21 -5.45 15.31
N LEU A 233 11.34 -5.88 14.40
CA LEU A 233 10.99 -7.27 14.22
C LEU A 233 12.24 -8.10 13.83
N SER A 234 13.06 -7.61 12.89
CA SER A 234 14.32 -8.26 12.48
C SER A 234 15.36 -8.34 13.61
N LYS A 235 15.28 -7.43 14.58
CA LYS A 235 16.15 -7.44 15.78
C LYS A 235 15.54 -8.22 16.94
N SER A 236 14.44 -8.95 16.73
CA SER A 236 13.71 -9.69 17.77
C SER A 236 13.26 -8.80 18.95
N ASN A 237 13.08 -7.51 18.72
CA ASN A 237 12.54 -6.57 19.69
C ASN A 237 11.03 -6.38 19.49
N ALA A 238 10.26 -7.37 19.95
CA ALA A 238 8.82 -7.39 19.80
C ALA A 238 8.13 -6.14 20.38
N PHE A 239 8.62 -5.61 21.51
CA PHE A 239 8.01 -4.44 22.14
C PHE A 239 8.04 -3.21 21.22
N LEU A 240 9.21 -2.87 20.68
CA LEU A 240 9.34 -1.72 19.78
C LEU A 240 8.66 -1.98 18.43
N ALA A 241 8.74 -3.22 17.93
CA ALA A 241 8.00 -3.59 16.72
C ALA A 241 6.50 -3.32 16.88
N ASP A 242 5.89 -3.74 18.00
CA ASP A 242 4.48 -3.50 18.30
C ASP A 242 4.13 -2.01 18.43
N VAL A 243 5.01 -1.23 19.06
CA VAL A 243 4.83 0.24 19.19
C VAL A 243 4.76 0.89 17.80
N PHE A 244 5.68 0.54 16.90
CA PHE A 244 5.71 1.13 15.57
C PHE A 244 4.58 0.62 14.67
N LEU A 245 4.17 -0.64 14.80
CA LEU A 245 2.98 -1.16 14.14
C LEU A 245 1.74 -0.36 14.55
N ALA A 246 1.56 -0.13 15.86
CA ALA A 246 0.48 0.68 16.37
C ALA A 246 0.52 2.13 15.89
N ASN A 247 1.72 2.72 15.80
CA ASN A 247 1.88 4.07 15.28
C ASN A 247 1.55 4.16 13.78
N THR A 248 1.90 3.15 13.00
CA THR A 248 1.48 3.07 11.59
C THR A 248 -0.04 3.09 11.47
N LEU A 249 -0.75 2.27 12.25
CA LEU A 249 -2.20 2.13 12.19
C LEU A 249 -2.99 3.31 12.78
N LYS A 250 -2.33 4.24 13.48
CA LYS A 250 -2.93 5.51 13.90
C LYS A 250 -3.00 6.56 12.78
N LEU A 251 -2.17 6.42 11.76
CA LEU A 251 -2.07 7.36 10.64
C LEU A 251 -3.03 6.92 9.53
N ASP A 252 -4.33 6.95 9.80
CA ASP A 252 -5.37 6.41 8.92
C ASP A 252 -5.90 7.39 7.87
N THR A 253 -5.38 8.61 7.82
CA THR A 253 -5.69 9.57 6.75
C THR A 253 -5.42 8.98 5.38
N TYR A 254 -4.35 8.20 5.26
CA TYR A 254 -3.96 7.49 4.04
C TYR A 254 -4.10 5.97 4.20
N PHE A 255 -5.25 5.51 4.68
CA PHE A 255 -5.54 4.10 4.98
C PHE A 255 -5.32 3.12 3.81
N SER A 256 -5.18 3.61 2.59
CA SER A 256 -4.84 2.81 1.40
C SER A 256 -3.36 2.86 1.04
N ALA A 257 -2.53 3.54 1.84
CA ALA A 257 -1.09 3.47 1.66
C ALA A 257 -0.62 2.01 1.82
N PHE A 258 0.30 1.58 0.98
CA PHE A 258 0.76 0.18 0.99
C PHE A 258 1.34 -0.22 2.35
N ALA A 259 2.08 0.67 3.01
CA ALA A 259 2.59 0.43 4.35
C ALA A 259 1.48 0.26 5.40
N TYR A 260 0.41 1.07 5.30
CA TYR A 260 -0.75 0.94 6.17
C TYR A 260 -1.46 -0.40 5.96
N LEU A 261 -1.71 -0.78 4.70
CA LEU A 261 -2.34 -2.07 4.37
C LEU A 261 -1.47 -3.24 4.81
N GLY A 262 -0.13 -3.13 4.66
CA GLY A 262 0.82 -4.11 5.17
C GLY A 262 0.71 -4.27 6.69
N ALA A 263 0.77 -3.17 7.44
CA ALA A 263 0.61 -3.17 8.88
C ALA A 263 -0.75 -3.75 9.32
N TYR A 264 -1.81 -3.41 8.59
CA TYR A 264 -3.14 -3.89 8.90
C TYR A 264 -3.27 -5.41 8.73
N THR A 265 -2.78 -5.95 7.61
CA THR A 265 -2.84 -7.41 7.35
C THR A 265 -1.95 -8.23 8.28
N GLU A 266 -0.97 -7.61 8.95
CA GLU A 266 -0.21 -8.25 10.02
C GLU A 266 -0.95 -8.30 11.34
N PHE A 267 -1.80 -7.31 11.57
CA PHE A 267 -2.50 -7.14 12.83
C PHE A 267 -3.74 -8.03 12.93
N VAL A 268 -4.41 -8.33 11.82
CA VAL A 268 -5.64 -9.15 11.73
C VAL A 268 -5.30 -10.61 11.52
#